data_39365bbc4a26d48670493ed0d0de3067
#
_entry.id   39365bbc4a26d48670493ed0d0de3067
#
_cell.length_a   1.000
_cell.length_b   1.000
_cell.length_c   1.000
_cell.angle_alpha   90.00
_cell.angle_beta   90.00
_cell.angle_gamma   90.00
#
_symmetry.space_group_name_H-M   'P 1'
#
loop_
_entity.id
_entity.type
_entity.pdbx_description
1 polymer ?
#
loop_
_entity_poly.entity_id
_entity_poly.type
_entity_poly.pdbx_seq_one_letter_code
_entity_poly.pdbx_strand_id
1 'polypeptide(L)'
;TPEIRDRILAKREAVWRAWFANDRALLEKLIPEETIAINDGEEGWSDRAAILASAQRFAESGGKLVSIKFPKTEIQVYGNTIIIYTTYAYETEMDGKRSTTSGRGTEMFVRRGDELVNVGWHLDSQ
;
A
#
# COMPACT_ATOMS: atom_id res chain seq x y z
N THR A 1 -7.36 -20.59 -3.99
CA THR A 1 -7.61 -21.25 -2.70
C THR A 1 -7.66 -20.24 -1.57
N PRO A 2 -8.33 -20.53 -0.47
CA PRO A 2 -8.35 -19.61 0.69
C PRO A 2 -6.96 -19.27 1.23
N GLU A 3 -6.03 -20.22 1.19
CA GLU A 3 -4.66 -20.00 1.65
C GLU A 3 -3.90 -19.00 0.78
N ILE A 4 -4.08 -19.08 -0.53
CA ILE A 4 -3.47 -18.14 -1.47
C ILE A 4 -4.07 -16.76 -1.26
N ARG A 5 -5.39 -16.69 -1.10
CA ARG A 5 -6.07 -15.42 -0.82
C ARG A 5 -5.54 -14.79 0.46
N ASP A 6 -5.40 -15.57 1.53
CA ASP A 6 -4.90 -15.07 2.81
C ASP A 6 -3.47 -14.53 2.70
N ARG A 7 -2.61 -15.20 1.93
CA ARG A 7 -1.25 -14.72 1.70
C ARG A 7 -1.23 -13.38 0.95
N ILE A 8 -2.09 -13.26 -0.07
CA ILE A 8 -2.20 -12.02 -0.85
C ILE A 8 -2.64 -10.88 0.05
N LEU A 9 -3.68 -11.10 0.85
CA LEU A 9 -4.20 -10.09 1.76
C LEU A 9 -3.19 -9.69 2.83
N ALA A 10 -2.44 -10.65 3.34
CA ALA A 10 -1.39 -10.37 4.33
C ALA A 10 -0.26 -9.53 3.72
N LYS A 11 0.14 -9.82 2.49
CA LYS A 11 1.17 -9.03 1.80
C LYS A 11 0.68 -7.62 1.50
N ARG A 12 -0.57 -7.48 1.08
CA ARG A 12 -1.16 -6.15 0.86
C ARG A 12 -1.11 -5.33 2.14
N GLU A 13 -1.55 -5.89 3.24
CA GLU A 13 -1.54 -5.18 4.51
C GLU A 13 -0.11 -4.85 4.96
N ALA A 14 0.84 -5.75 4.72
CA ALA A 14 2.24 -5.52 5.05
C ALA A 14 2.81 -4.30 4.31
N VAL A 15 2.48 -4.12 3.03
CA VAL A 15 2.94 -2.95 2.26
C VAL A 15 2.37 -1.67 2.87
N TRP A 16 1.07 -1.63 3.14
CA TRP A 16 0.43 -0.44 3.74
C TRP A 16 1.06 -0.11 5.09
N ARG A 17 1.18 -1.09 5.98
CA ARG A 17 1.74 -0.86 7.32
C ARG A 17 3.21 -0.46 7.27
N ALA A 18 3.99 -1.04 6.36
CA ALA A 18 5.40 -0.69 6.20
C ALA A 18 5.56 0.77 5.78
N TRP A 19 4.67 1.27 4.93
CA TRP A 19 4.71 2.68 4.52
C TRP A 19 4.47 3.60 5.72
N PHE A 20 3.41 3.35 6.48
CA PHE A 20 3.09 4.19 7.65
C PHE A 20 4.15 4.11 8.74
N ALA A 21 4.83 2.97 8.87
CA ALA A 21 5.88 2.77 9.86
C ALA A 21 7.25 3.23 9.38
N ASN A 22 7.36 3.63 8.10
CA ASN A 22 8.64 3.91 7.45
C ASN A 22 9.64 2.76 7.65
N ASP A 23 9.15 1.54 7.47
CA ASP A 23 9.99 0.34 7.55
C ASP A 23 10.73 0.20 6.23
N ARG A 24 11.86 0.89 6.15
CA ARG A 24 12.63 1.03 4.91
C ARG A 24 13.05 -0.32 4.33
N ALA A 25 13.59 -1.20 5.17
CA ALA A 25 14.06 -2.50 4.72
C ALA A 25 12.92 -3.33 4.13
N LEU A 26 11.76 -3.33 4.79
CA LEU A 26 10.61 -4.09 4.31
C LEU A 26 10.03 -3.46 3.03
N LEU A 27 9.95 -2.14 2.97
CA LEU A 27 9.48 -1.45 1.75
C LEU A 27 10.38 -1.76 0.56
N GLU A 28 11.70 -1.76 0.75
CA GLU A 28 12.64 -2.08 -0.31
C GLU A 28 12.49 -3.51 -0.82
N LYS A 29 12.05 -4.41 0.05
CA LYS A 29 11.80 -5.81 -0.31
C LYS A 29 10.46 -5.97 -1.05
N LEU A 30 9.42 -5.27 -0.60
CA LEU A 30 8.04 -5.45 -1.12
C LEU A 30 7.75 -4.60 -2.34
N ILE A 31 8.48 -3.51 -2.54
CA ILE A 31 8.27 -2.56 -3.63
C ILE A 31 9.53 -2.58 -4.52
N PRO A 32 9.47 -3.25 -5.69
CA PRO A 32 10.63 -3.32 -6.59
C PRO A 32 10.88 -2.00 -7.30
N GLU A 33 12.01 -1.90 -7.99
CA GLU A 33 12.44 -0.66 -8.65
C GLU A 33 11.47 -0.12 -9.68
N GLU A 34 10.74 -1.01 -10.35
CA GLU A 34 9.80 -0.61 -11.41
C GLU A 34 8.44 -0.13 -10.87
N THR A 35 8.22 -0.14 -9.56
CA THR A 35 6.93 0.23 -8.98
C THR A 35 6.53 1.66 -9.33
N ILE A 36 5.26 1.82 -9.73
CA ILE A 36 4.66 3.11 -10.06
C ILE A 36 3.40 3.27 -9.23
N ALA A 37 3.23 4.42 -8.59
CA ALA A 37 2.07 4.69 -7.77
C ALA A 37 1.36 5.96 -8.22
N ILE A 38 0.04 5.91 -8.27
CA ILE A 38 -0.81 7.06 -8.51
C ILE A 38 -1.63 7.27 -7.24
N ASN A 39 -1.46 8.42 -6.61
CA ASN A 39 -2.17 8.75 -5.38
C ASN A 39 -3.08 9.94 -5.62
N ASP A 40 -4.19 9.98 -4.88
CA ASP A 40 -5.15 11.06 -4.97
C ASP A 40 -4.49 12.41 -4.62
N GLY A 41 -4.81 13.44 -5.38
CA GLY A 41 -4.31 14.79 -5.12
C GLY A 41 -2.90 15.06 -5.62
N GLU A 42 -2.25 14.09 -6.25
CA GLU A 42 -0.92 14.28 -6.82
C GLU A 42 -1.00 14.52 -8.33
N GLU A 43 -0.13 15.38 -8.84
CA GLU A 43 0.02 15.55 -10.28
C GLU A 43 0.96 14.46 -10.80
N GLY A 44 0.50 13.65 -11.75
CA GLY A 44 1.28 12.56 -12.31
C GLY A 44 1.37 11.38 -11.36
N TRP A 45 2.49 10.71 -11.34
CA TRP A 45 2.69 9.50 -10.55
C TRP A 45 4.06 9.47 -9.89
N SER A 46 4.19 8.61 -8.88
CA SER A 46 5.41 8.46 -8.09
C SER A 46 6.16 7.20 -8.49
N ASP A 47 7.47 7.29 -8.57
CA ASP A 47 8.34 6.13 -8.70
C ASP A 47 8.69 5.60 -7.30
N ARG A 48 9.50 4.54 -7.24
CA ARG A 48 9.90 3.93 -5.97
C ARG A 48 10.60 4.93 -5.05
N ALA A 49 11.51 5.73 -5.56
CA ALA A 49 12.23 6.71 -4.75
C ALA A 49 11.27 7.72 -4.11
N ALA A 50 10.28 8.18 -4.86
CA ALA A 50 9.29 9.12 -4.33
C ALA A 50 8.40 8.46 -3.28
N ILE A 51 8.04 7.17 -3.46
CA ILE A 51 7.26 6.42 -2.49
C ILE A 51 8.02 6.30 -1.17
N LEU A 52 9.29 5.93 -1.23
CA LEU A 52 10.13 5.80 -0.04
C LEU A 52 10.32 7.14 0.67
N ALA A 53 10.52 8.21 -0.10
CA ALA A 53 10.66 9.56 0.45
C ALA A 53 9.39 10.03 1.14
N SER A 54 8.21 9.70 0.59
CA SER A 54 6.94 10.09 1.20
C SER A 54 6.70 9.39 2.53
N ALA A 55 7.08 8.12 2.65
CA ALA A 55 6.99 7.38 3.90
C ALA A 55 7.90 8.02 4.97
N GLN A 56 9.10 8.41 4.58
CA GLN A 56 10.04 9.08 5.47
C GLN A 56 9.49 10.43 5.96
N ARG A 57 8.92 11.23 5.06
CA ARG A 57 8.32 12.52 5.42
C ARG A 57 7.18 12.36 6.42
N PHE A 58 6.33 11.36 6.22
CA PHE A 58 5.24 11.07 7.14
C PHE A 58 5.79 10.77 8.54
N ALA A 59 6.80 9.92 8.63
CA ALA A 59 7.42 9.54 9.92
C ALA A 59 8.12 10.74 10.58
N GLU A 60 8.87 11.52 9.79
CA GLU A 60 9.58 12.71 10.30
C GLU A 60 8.63 13.79 10.80
N SER A 61 7.42 13.84 10.27
CA SER A 61 6.37 14.77 10.73
C SER A 61 5.67 14.27 11.99
N GLY A 62 6.10 13.14 12.55
CA GLY A 62 5.49 12.57 13.75
C GLY A 62 4.22 11.79 13.47
N GLY A 63 3.96 11.43 12.21
CA GLY A 63 2.77 10.69 11.83
C GLY A 63 2.77 9.26 12.35
N LYS A 64 1.61 8.78 12.76
CA LYS A 64 1.41 7.41 13.24
C LYS A 64 0.12 6.84 12.70
N LEU A 65 0.15 5.56 12.33
CA LEU A 65 -1.05 4.84 11.96
C LEU A 65 -1.76 4.37 13.23
N VAL A 66 -3.02 4.74 13.39
CA VAL A 66 -3.85 4.31 14.51
C VAL A 66 -4.59 3.02 14.15
N SER A 67 -5.20 2.99 12.97
CA SER A 67 -5.93 1.81 12.50
C SER A 67 -6.02 1.81 10.98
N ILE A 68 -6.17 0.63 10.42
CA ILE A 68 -6.41 0.46 8.98
C ILE A 68 -7.34 -0.71 8.77
N LYS A 69 -8.28 -0.56 7.83
CA LYS A 69 -9.19 -1.63 7.42
C LYS A 69 -9.43 -1.57 5.92
N PHE A 70 -9.78 -2.72 5.40
CA PHE A 70 -10.11 -2.88 3.99
C PHE A 70 -11.51 -3.51 3.92
N PRO A 71 -12.58 -2.67 3.99
CA PRO A 71 -13.95 -3.18 4.13
C PRO A 71 -14.40 -4.10 3.00
N LYS A 72 -13.93 -3.86 1.79
CA LYS A 72 -14.30 -4.70 0.64
C LYS A 72 -13.06 -4.92 -0.23
N THR A 73 -12.82 -6.17 -0.62
CA THR A 73 -11.69 -6.54 -1.46
C THR A 73 -12.11 -7.61 -2.46
N GLU A 74 -11.76 -7.38 -3.73
CA GLU A 74 -11.91 -8.36 -4.80
C GLU A 74 -10.52 -8.64 -5.39
N ILE A 75 -10.25 -9.89 -5.73
CA ILE A 75 -8.95 -10.31 -6.23
C ILE A 75 -9.11 -11.03 -7.55
N GLN A 76 -8.24 -10.66 -8.51
CA GLN A 76 -8.13 -11.37 -9.79
C GLN A 76 -6.71 -11.90 -9.90
N VAL A 77 -6.56 -13.14 -10.36
CA VAL A 77 -5.25 -13.78 -10.52
C VAL A 77 -5.07 -14.20 -11.97
N TYR A 78 -4.02 -13.74 -12.60
CA TYR A 78 -3.67 -14.07 -13.97
C TYR A 78 -2.21 -14.54 -14.00
N GLY A 79 -2.00 -15.85 -13.88
CA GLY A 79 -0.66 -16.40 -13.79
C GLY A 79 0.06 -15.88 -12.56
N ASN A 80 1.15 -15.16 -12.76
CA ASN A 80 1.92 -14.56 -11.67
C ASN A 80 1.48 -13.12 -11.34
N THR A 81 0.44 -12.63 -12.02
CA THR A 81 -0.06 -11.26 -11.81
C THR A 81 -1.34 -11.30 -10.99
N ILE A 82 -1.40 -10.48 -9.97
CA ILE A 82 -2.53 -10.39 -9.05
C ILE A 82 -3.01 -8.95 -9.03
N ILE A 83 -4.31 -8.75 -9.27
CA ILE A 83 -4.94 -7.44 -9.22
C ILE A 83 -5.90 -7.43 -8.04
N ILE A 84 -5.77 -6.45 -7.17
CA ILE A 84 -6.63 -6.28 -6.00
C ILE A 84 -7.42 -5.00 -6.17
N TYR A 85 -8.74 -5.11 -6.10
CA TYR A 85 -9.64 -3.97 -6.02
C TYR A 85 -10.11 -3.86 -4.58
N THR A 86 -9.99 -2.70 -3.98
CA THR A 86 -10.27 -2.58 -2.55
C THR A 86 -10.90 -1.24 -2.20
N THR A 87 -11.69 -1.23 -1.14
CA THR A 87 -11.94 0.00 -0.39
C THR A 87 -10.98 -0.01 0.79
N TYR A 88 -10.62 1.17 1.27
CA TYR A 88 -9.74 1.29 2.42
C TYR A 88 -10.22 2.42 3.34
N ALA A 89 -9.90 2.28 4.61
CA ALA A 89 -10.14 3.34 5.60
C ALA A 89 -9.03 3.27 6.64
N TYR A 90 -8.39 4.39 6.90
CA TYR A 90 -7.35 4.42 7.92
C TYR A 90 -7.46 5.68 8.76
N GLU A 91 -7.00 5.58 9.98
CA GLU A 91 -6.90 6.69 10.91
C GLU A 91 -5.43 6.91 11.25
N THR A 92 -5.00 8.16 11.18
CA THR A 92 -3.64 8.55 11.53
C THR A 92 -3.69 9.60 12.63
N GLU A 93 -2.58 9.74 13.34
CA GLU A 93 -2.42 10.75 14.35
C GLU A 93 -1.13 11.54 14.06
N MET A 94 -1.20 12.85 14.19
CA MET A 94 -0.06 13.74 14.00
C MET A 94 -0.24 14.93 14.93
N ASP A 95 0.76 15.18 15.78
CA ASP A 95 0.71 16.26 16.77
C ASP A 95 -0.52 16.21 17.66
N GLY A 96 -0.93 15.00 18.06
CA GLY A 96 -2.10 14.80 18.90
C GLY A 96 -3.44 14.91 18.20
N LYS A 97 -3.43 15.17 16.88
CA LYS A 97 -4.65 15.29 16.08
C LYS A 97 -4.86 14.04 15.26
N ARG A 98 -6.08 13.53 15.26
CA ARG A 98 -6.46 12.37 14.48
C ARG A 98 -7.18 12.77 13.19
N SER A 99 -6.87 12.07 12.12
CA SER A 99 -7.50 12.25 10.82
C SER A 99 -7.90 10.90 10.27
N THR A 100 -9.07 10.85 9.63
CA THR A 100 -9.56 9.65 8.98
C THR A 100 -9.56 9.86 7.48
N THR A 101 -9.06 8.89 6.74
CA THR A 101 -9.07 8.90 5.28
C THR A 101 -9.71 7.61 4.80
N SER A 102 -10.59 7.72 3.82
CA SER A 102 -11.18 6.54 3.19
C SER A 102 -11.20 6.73 1.67
N GLY A 103 -11.26 5.63 0.97
CA GLY A 103 -11.27 5.67 -0.48
C GLY A 103 -11.32 4.27 -1.07
N ARG A 104 -10.94 4.20 -2.33
CA ARG A 104 -10.87 2.93 -3.07
C ARG A 104 -9.63 2.92 -3.91
N GLY A 105 -9.20 1.72 -4.29
CA GLY A 105 -7.98 1.61 -5.06
C GLY A 105 -7.85 0.30 -5.80
N THR A 106 -6.90 0.30 -6.71
CA THR A 106 -6.45 -0.88 -7.42
C THR A 106 -4.98 -1.06 -7.10
N GLU A 107 -4.60 -2.28 -6.73
CA GLU A 107 -3.22 -2.62 -6.40
C GLU A 107 -2.80 -3.81 -7.26
N MET A 108 -1.56 -3.80 -7.74
CA MET A 108 -1.05 -4.87 -8.58
C MET A 108 0.16 -5.52 -7.93
N PHE A 109 0.10 -6.83 -7.80
CA PHE A 109 1.20 -7.64 -7.28
C PHE A 109 1.67 -8.62 -8.34
N VAL A 110 2.95 -8.96 -8.27
CA VAL A 110 3.54 -9.98 -9.13
C VAL A 110 4.26 -10.98 -8.25
N ARG A 111 4.07 -12.26 -8.56
CA ARG A 111 4.81 -13.32 -7.90
C ARG A 111 6.18 -13.48 -8.57
N ARG A 112 7.24 -13.37 -7.76
CA ARG A 112 8.62 -13.59 -8.20
C ARG A 112 9.25 -14.60 -7.25
N GLY A 113 9.40 -15.84 -7.73
CA GLY A 113 9.80 -16.93 -6.86
C GLY A 113 8.76 -17.14 -5.77
N ASP A 114 9.17 -17.11 -4.51
CA ASP A 114 8.28 -17.24 -3.36
C ASP A 114 7.75 -15.91 -2.84
N GLU A 115 8.13 -14.81 -3.47
CA GLU A 115 7.74 -13.48 -3.00
C GLU A 115 6.60 -12.89 -3.83
N LEU A 116 5.75 -12.12 -3.16
CA LEU A 116 4.76 -11.27 -3.80
C LEU A 116 5.23 -9.83 -3.63
N VAL A 117 5.45 -9.14 -4.75
CA VAL A 117 5.91 -7.76 -4.73
C VAL A 117 4.86 -6.85 -5.34
N ASN A 118 4.72 -5.66 -4.79
CA ASN A 118 3.77 -4.66 -5.26
C ASN A 118 4.41 -3.83 -6.36
N VAL A 119 3.91 -3.96 -7.59
CA VAL A 119 4.47 -3.27 -8.75
C VAL A 119 3.71 -1.99 -9.10
N GLY A 120 2.63 -1.70 -8.41
CA GLY A 120 1.92 -0.46 -8.66
C GLY A 120 0.56 -0.38 -7.97
N TRP A 121 0.06 0.84 -7.88
CA TRP A 121 -1.29 1.08 -7.37
C TRP A 121 -1.84 2.40 -7.86
N HIS A 122 -3.16 2.51 -7.80
CA HIS A 122 -3.89 3.73 -8.06
C HIS A 122 -4.94 3.88 -6.97
N LEU A 123 -4.85 4.95 -6.19
CA LEU A 123 -5.74 5.22 -5.06
C LEU A 123 -6.52 6.50 -5.27
N ASP A 124 -7.81 6.47 -4.91
CA ASP A 124 -8.70 7.62 -4.88
C ASP A 124 -9.24 7.81 -3.47
N SER A 125 -9.05 8.95 -2.87
CA SER A 125 -9.69 9.28 -1.59
C SER A 125 -11.14 9.73 -1.82
N GLN A 126 -11.98 9.47 -0.86
CA GLN A 126 -13.38 9.87 -0.91
C GLN A 126 -13.78 10.68 0.31
#